data_74431aae2054a071a4de3297f2f7ca8d
#
_entry.id   74431aae2054a071a4de3297f2f7ca8d
#
_cell.length_a   1.000
_cell.length_b   1.000
_cell.length_c   1.000
_cell.angle_alpha   90.00
_cell.angle_beta   90.00
_cell.angle_gamma   90.00
#
_symmetry.space_group_name_H-M   'P 1'
#
loop_
_entity.id
_entity.type
_entity.pdbx_description
1 polymer ?
#
loop_
_entity_poly.entity_id
_entity_poly.type
_entity_poly.pdbx_seq_one_letter_code
_entity_poly.pdbx_strand_id
1 'polypeptide(L)'
;TMNWDLFIGPAAMRPFHEIYTPWNWRGWWDFGTGALGDMACHIMDPLYWALDLKYPTSVIGSSTLSNLYSPPHAQIVTYTFPARPPKGNVKMPEVKVYWYDGGLMPPRPEELKDGQMMGDENGGIIFIGTKGKIMTGCYGMNPTLLPVSDMEHFNQPKPTIPRVKGGNGDIWSTNAHEQDWIRACK
;
A
#
# COMPACT_ATOMS: atom_id res chain seq x y z
N THR A 1 20.76 24.94 -7.01
CA THR A 1 20.91 24.59 -8.45
C THR A 1 21.13 23.11 -8.58
N MET A 2 20.33 22.48 -9.42
CA MET A 2 20.43 21.06 -9.73
C MET A 2 21.17 20.87 -11.06
N ASN A 3 22.04 19.87 -11.14
CA ASN A 3 22.62 19.48 -12.42
C ASN A 3 21.63 18.55 -13.14
N TRP A 4 20.99 19.09 -14.19
CA TRP A 4 19.93 18.37 -14.91
C TRP A 4 20.46 17.17 -15.69
N ASP A 5 21.66 17.25 -16.26
CA ASP A 5 22.27 16.15 -17.00
C ASP A 5 22.54 14.93 -16.11
N LEU A 6 22.95 15.20 -14.85
CA LEU A 6 23.13 14.12 -13.87
C LEU A 6 21.80 13.58 -13.33
N PHE A 7 20.79 14.45 -13.20
CA PHE A 7 19.48 14.01 -12.71
C PHE A 7 18.76 13.13 -13.73
N ILE A 8 18.81 13.49 -15.01
CA ILE A 8 18.11 12.76 -16.06
C ILE A 8 18.64 11.33 -16.22
N GLY A 9 19.91 11.10 -15.89
CA GLY A 9 20.52 9.78 -15.89
C GLY A 9 20.38 9.04 -17.22
N PRO A 10 19.89 7.78 -17.23
CA PRO A 10 19.76 6.98 -18.45
C PRO A 10 18.51 7.33 -19.28
N ALA A 11 17.63 8.22 -18.81
CA ALA A 11 16.44 8.61 -19.56
C ALA A 11 16.81 9.44 -20.80
N ALA A 12 15.94 9.47 -21.78
CA ALA A 12 16.13 10.31 -22.97
C ALA A 12 16.24 11.78 -22.59
N MET A 13 17.22 12.47 -23.16
CA MET A 13 17.44 13.89 -22.91
C MET A 13 16.20 14.71 -23.27
N ARG A 14 15.78 15.56 -22.34
CA ARG A 14 14.69 16.52 -22.51
C ARG A 14 15.03 17.83 -21.79
N PRO A 15 14.44 18.95 -22.18
CA PRO A 15 14.61 20.21 -21.46
C PRO A 15 14.17 20.09 -20.00
N PHE A 16 14.90 20.73 -19.09
CA PHE A 16 14.47 20.86 -17.70
C PHE A 16 13.14 21.61 -17.60
N HIS A 17 12.30 21.12 -16.68
CA HIS A 17 11.11 21.84 -16.25
C HIS A 17 10.93 21.61 -14.75
N GLU A 18 10.52 22.63 -14.03
CA GLU A 18 10.35 22.58 -12.58
C GLU A 18 9.32 21.54 -12.11
N ILE A 19 8.38 21.15 -13.01
CA ILE A 19 7.38 20.12 -12.70
C ILE A 19 7.99 18.75 -12.38
N TYR A 20 9.23 18.47 -12.80
CA TYR A 20 9.85 17.17 -12.53
C TYR A 20 10.38 17.06 -11.11
N THR A 21 10.74 18.17 -10.46
CA THR A 21 11.47 18.15 -9.19
C THR A 21 10.90 19.14 -8.18
N PRO A 22 11.15 18.94 -6.91
CA PRO A 22 11.89 17.83 -6.28
C PRO A 22 11.05 16.56 -6.05
N TRP A 23 9.72 16.63 -6.24
CA TRP A 23 8.79 15.58 -5.83
C TRP A 23 8.08 14.89 -7.00
N ASN A 24 7.64 15.63 -8.00
CA ASN A 24 6.71 15.16 -9.04
C ASN A 24 7.33 14.20 -10.07
N TRP A 25 8.64 13.93 -10.01
CA TRP A 25 9.30 12.96 -10.87
C TRP A 25 8.64 11.57 -10.83
N ARG A 26 7.99 11.23 -9.72
CA ARG A 26 7.24 9.97 -9.54
C ARG A 26 6.14 9.77 -10.56
N GLY A 27 5.55 10.85 -11.05
CA GLY A 27 4.47 10.86 -12.01
C GLY A 27 4.92 10.89 -13.48
N TRP A 28 6.20 10.60 -13.76
CA TRP A 28 6.74 10.60 -15.12
C TRP A 28 7.44 9.29 -15.40
N TRP A 29 7.05 8.60 -16.49
CA TRP A 29 7.55 7.26 -16.82
C TRP A 29 9.07 7.18 -16.94
N ASP A 30 9.75 8.27 -17.31
CA ASP A 30 11.21 8.29 -17.38
C ASP A 30 11.90 8.23 -16.02
N PHE A 31 11.21 8.59 -14.94
CA PHE A 31 11.80 8.75 -13.61
C PHE A 31 11.06 7.93 -12.53
N GLY A 32 9.78 7.65 -12.73
CA GLY A 32 8.93 7.00 -11.74
C GLY A 32 7.88 6.10 -12.35
N THR A 33 7.03 5.54 -11.52
CA THR A 33 6.05 4.51 -11.89
C THR A 33 4.60 4.89 -11.54
N GLY A 34 4.38 6.17 -11.23
CA GLY A 34 3.05 6.67 -10.84
C GLY A 34 2.56 6.14 -9.50
N ALA A 35 1.33 6.46 -9.15
CA ALA A 35 0.76 6.16 -7.84
C ALA A 35 0.78 4.67 -7.51
N LEU A 36 0.41 3.80 -8.44
CA LEU A 36 0.43 2.37 -8.22
C LEU A 36 1.84 1.85 -7.93
N GLY A 37 2.81 2.19 -8.76
CA GLY A 37 4.18 1.69 -8.57
C GLY A 37 4.89 2.30 -7.37
N ASP A 38 4.61 3.56 -7.04
CA ASP A 38 5.20 4.27 -5.90
C ASP A 38 4.61 3.82 -4.56
N MET A 39 3.29 3.64 -4.50
CA MET A 39 2.58 3.43 -3.23
C MET A 39 2.11 1.98 -2.97
N ALA A 40 2.02 1.13 -4.00
CA ALA A 40 1.54 -0.23 -3.77
C ALA A 40 2.47 -1.05 -2.89
N CYS A 41 3.78 -0.83 -2.95
CA CYS A 41 4.75 -1.48 -2.06
C CYS A 41 4.47 -1.16 -0.57
N HIS A 42 3.85 -0.04 -0.27
CA HIS A 42 3.46 0.36 1.08
C HIS A 42 2.06 -0.13 1.45
N ILE A 43 1.09 0.04 0.54
CA ILE A 43 -0.32 -0.23 0.85
C ILE A 43 -0.67 -1.70 0.64
N MET A 44 -0.09 -2.37 -0.36
CA MET A 44 -0.37 -3.78 -0.63
C MET A 44 0.48 -4.75 0.21
N ASP A 45 1.60 -4.32 0.77
CA ASP A 45 2.47 -5.18 1.59
C ASP A 45 1.72 -5.87 2.75
N PRO A 46 0.90 -5.16 3.56
CA PRO A 46 0.15 -5.80 4.64
C PRO A 46 -0.78 -6.92 4.16
N LEU A 47 -1.42 -6.77 3.00
CA LEU A 47 -2.30 -7.81 2.48
C LEU A 47 -1.52 -9.00 1.90
N TYR A 48 -0.36 -8.76 1.26
CA TYR A 48 0.52 -9.82 0.80
C TYR A 48 0.99 -10.69 1.97
N TRP A 49 1.40 -10.06 3.04
CA TRP A 49 1.88 -10.74 4.24
C TRP A 49 0.76 -11.46 4.99
N ALA A 50 -0.36 -10.77 5.25
CA ALA A 50 -1.47 -11.34 6.01
C ALA A 50 -2.14 -12.51 5.27
N LEU A 51 -2.29 -12.42 3.96
CA LEU A 51 -3.00 -13.38 3.13
C LEU A 51 -2.07 -14.36 2.38
N ASP A 52 -0.76 -14.30 2.63
CA ASP A 52 0.25 -15.12 1.96
C ASP A 52 0.06 -15.11 0.43
N LEU A 53 -0.14 -13.94 -0.14
CA LEU A 53 -0.29 -13.76 -1.57
C LEU A 53 1.04 -14.04 -2.27
N LYS A 54 0.97 -14.58 -3.49
CA LYS A 54 2.13 -14.84 -4.34
C LYS A 54 1.97 -14.05 -5.64
N TYR A 55 1.56 -14.71 -6.70
CA TYR A 55 1.39 -14.09 -8.01
C TYR A 55 -0.09 -14.10 -8.39
N PRO A 56 -0.62 -13.02 -8.94
CA PRO A 56 -1.98 -13.00 -9.45
C PRO A 56 -2.07 -13.85 -10.72
N THR A 57 -3.21 -14.51 -10.91
CA THR A 57 -3.54 -15.24 -12.14
C THR A 57 -4.13 -14.36 -13.22
N SER A 58 -4.67 -13.21 -12.84
CA SER A 58 -5.12 -12.18 -13.78
C SER A 58 -4.99 -10.78 -13.18
N VAL A 59 -4.79 -9.82 -14.07
CA VAL A 59 -4.75 -8.38 -13.76
C VAL A 59 -5.60 -7.66 -14.81
N ILE A 60 -6.55 -6.87 -14.36
CA ILE A 60 -7.43 -6.07 -15.21
C ILE A 60 -7.33 -4.62 -14.80
N GLY A 61 -6.90 -3.75 -15.70
CA GLY A 61 -6.81 -2.30 -15.47
C GLY A 61 -7.97 -1.56 -16.14
N SER A 62 -8.45 -0.53 -15.47
CA SER A 62 -9.34 0.48 -16.01
C SER A 62 -8.84 1.84 -15.55
N SER A 63 -8.68 2.78 -16.47
CA SER A 63 -8.07 4.07 -16.13
C SER A 63 -8.65 5.22 -16.94
N THR A 64 -8.37 6.44 -16.49
CA THR A 64 -8.49 7.64 -17.31
C THR A 64 -7.51 7.60 -18.46
N LEU A 65 -7.63 8.57 -19.38
CA LEU A 65 -6.67 8.69 -20.49
C LEU A 65 -5.23 8.72 -19.97
N SER A 66 -4.40 7.87 -20.57
CA SER A 66 -2.95 7.85 -20.37
C SER A 66 -2.23 8.41 -21.60
N ASN A 67 -0.98 8.78 -21.42
CA ASN A 67 -0.10 9.23 -22.49
C ASN A 67 1.27 8.53 -22.38
N LEU A 68 2.15 8.81 -23.32
CA LEU A 68 3.48 8.18 -23.38
C LEU A 68 4.45 8.68 -22.28
N TYR A 69 4.10 9.74 -21.57
CA TYR A 69 5.01 10.42 -20.64
C TYR A 69 4.65 10.22 -19.18
N SER A 70 3.37 10.01 -18.89
CA SER A 70 2.87 9.91 -17.52
C SER A 70 1.81 8.82 -17.37
N PRO A 71 1.68 8.22 -16.17
CA PRO A 71 0.57 7.33 -15.84
C PRO A 71 -0.77 8.05 -15.87
N PRO A 72 -1.89 7.31 -15.90
CA PRO A 72 -3.21 7.91 -15.83
C PRO A 72 -3.41 8.69 -14.54
N HIS A 73 -4.29 9.70 -14.58
CA HIS A 73 -4.65 10.47 -13.38
C HIS A 73 -5.38 9.64 -12.33
N ALA A 74 -6.16 8.66 -12.78
CA ALA A 74 -6.92 7.78 -11.90
C ALA A 74 -7.07 6.41 -12.54
N GLN A 75 -7.03 5.36 -11.71
CA GLN A 75 -7.20 3.99 -12.19
C GLN A 75 -7.81 3.08 -11.12
N ILE A 76 -8.43 2.02 -11.61
CA ILE A 76 -8.84 0.86 -10.84
C ILE A 76 -8.14 -0.36 -11.42
N VAL A 77 -7.40 -1.08 -10.59
CA VAL A 77 -6.74 -2.31 -11.02
C VAL A 77 -7.24 -3.47 -10.17
N THR A 78 -7.73 -4.51 -10.85
CA THR A 78 -8.23 -5.72 -10.21
C THR A 78 -7.21 -6.83 -10.39
N TYR A 79 -6.76 -7.41 -9.30
CA TYR A 79 -5.89 -8.58 -9.26
C TYR A 79 -6.67 -9.78 -8.76
N THR A 80 -6.54 -10.92 -9.41
CA THR A 80 -7.08 -12.19 -8.93
C THR A 80 -5.94 -13.07 -8.48
N PHE A 81 -5.95 -13.48 -7.21
CA PHE A 81 -4.95 -14.40 -6.64
C PHE A 81 -5.60 -15.78 -6.43
N PRO A 82 -4.93 -16.86 -6.80
CA PRO A 82 -5.49 -18.20 -6.67
C PRO A 82 -5.66 -18.60 -5.19
N ALA A 83 -6.43 -19.64 -4.96
CA ALA A 83 -6.49 -20.27 -3.65
C ALA A 83 -5.10 -20.75 -3.23
N ARG A 84 -4.80 -20.65 -1.94
CA ARG A 84 -3.54 -21.05 -1.32
C ARG A 84 -3.77 -22.14 -0.28
N PRO A 85 -2.74 -22.89 0.12
CA PRO A 85 -2.84 -23.82 1.23
C PRO A 85 -3.36 -23.13 2.51
N PRO A 86 -4.20 -23.79 3.31
CA PRO A 86 -4.69 -23.21 4.55
C PRO A 86 -3.53 -22.91 5.51
N LYS A 87 -3.65 -21.84 6.27
CA LYS A 87 -2.68 -21.46 7.31
C LYS A 87 -3.29 -21.74 8.70
N GLY A 88 -2.89 -22.83 9.31
CA GLY A 88 -3.57 -23.32 10.49
C GLY A 88 -5.04 -23.63 10.19
N ASN A 89 -5.95 -23.04 10.96
CA ASN A 89 -7.40 -23.20 10.78
C ASN A 89 -8.02 -22.18 9.81
N VAL A 90 -7.20 -21.33 9.19
CA VAL A 90 -7.67 -20.29 8.26
C VAL A 90 -7.63 -20.80 6.82
N LYS A 91 -8.81 -20.87 6.21
CA LYS A 91 -8.91 -21.16 4.77
C LYS A 91 -8.40 -19.95 3.96
N MET A 92 -7.63 -20.23 2.91
CA MET A 92 -7.08 -19.24 2.01
C MET A 92 -7.66 -19.41 0.60
N PRO A 93 -8.94 -19.04 0.38
CA PRO A 93 -9.58 -19.15 -0.93
C PRO A 93 -8.95 -18.21 -1.96
N GLU A 94 -9.47 -18.25 -3.19
CA GLU A 94 -9.22 -17.20 -4.18
C GLU A 94 -9.54 -15.82 -3.57
N VAL A 95 -8.68 -14.83 -3.86
CA VAL A 95 -8.83 -13.46 -3.37
C VAL A 95 -8.77 -12.50 -4.55
N LYS A 96 -9.71 -11.56 -4.60
CA LYS A 96 -9.63 -10.39 -5.48
C LYS A 96 -9.13 -9.19 -4.69
N VAL A 97 -8.15 -8.52 -5.23
CA VAL A 97 -7.60 -7.27 -4.70
C VAL A 97 -7.92 -6.16 -5.69
N TYR A 98 -8.48 -5.09 -5.20
CA TYR A 98 -8.81 -3.91 -5.98
C TYR A 98 -7.94 -2.76 -5.53
N TRP A 99 -7.18 -2.20 -6.43
CA TRP A 99 -6.46 -0.95 -6.26
C TRP A 99 -7.27 0.21 -6.78
N TYR A 100 -7.32 1.29 -6.04
CA TYR A 100 -7.97 2.53 -6.42
C TYR A 100 -6.99 3.68 -6.20
N ASP A 101 -6.86 4.59 -7.16
CA ASP A 101 -6.08 5.81 -6.99
C ASP A 101 -6.69 6.98 -7.78
N GLY A 102 -6.06 8.15 -7.67
CA GLY A 102 -6.48 9.36 -8.38
C GLY A 102 -7.82 9.92 -7.91
N GLY A 103 -8.20 9.69 -6.65
CA GLY A 103 -9.47 10.12 -6.08
C GLY A 103 -10.61 9.13 -6.26
N LEU A 104 -10.38 8.02 -6.97
CA LEU A 104 -11.34 6.92 -7.00
C LEU A 104 -11.30 6.17 -5.67
N MET A 105 -12.45 5.77 -5.18
CA MET A 105 -12.61 5.10 -3.89
C MET A 105 -13.39 3.79 -4.05
N PRO A 106 -13.10 2.77 -3.23
CA PRO A 106 -13.96 1.60 -3.15
C PRO A 106 -15.35 1.98 -2.59
N PRO A 107 -16.35 1.10 -2.76
CA PRO A 107 -17.61 1.25 -2.06
C PRO A 107 -17.40 1.42 -0.56
N ARG A 108 -18.06 2.42 0.03
CA ARG A 108 -18.00 2.67 1.45
C ARG A 108 -18.63 1.52 2.23
N PRO A 109 -17.96 0.93 3.23
CA PRO A 109 -18.59 -0.05 4.11
C PRO A 109 -19.80 0.54 4.85
N GLU A 110 -20.90 -0.20 4.87
CA GLU A 110 -22.15 0.21 5.54
C GLU A 110 -21.97 0.37 7.06
N GLU A 111 -21.00 -0.32 7.62
CA GLU A 111 -20.68 -0.28 9.05
C GLU A 111 -19.97 1.02 9.48
N LEU A 112 -19.49 1.81 8.55
CA LEU A 112 -18.88 3.11 8.85
C LEU A 112 -19.97 4.17 9.01
N LYS A 113 -20.02 4.79 10.18
CA LYS A 113 -20.92 5.91 10.46
C LYS A 113 -20.57 7.13 9.61
N ASP A 114 -21.53 8.02 9.45
CA ASP A 114 -21.29 9.30 8.79
C ASP A 114 -20.14 10.05 9.46
N GLY A 115 -19.29 10.65 8.63
CA GLY A 115 -18.10 11.38 9.10
C GLY A 115 -16.89 10.52 9.46
N GLN A 116 -17.03 9.20 9.56
CA GLN A 116 -15.87 8.33 9.73
C GLN A 116 -15.09 8.18 8.41
N MET A 117 -13.78 8.35 8.46
CA MET A 117 -12.92 8.22 7.28
C MET A 117 -12.70 6.73 6.92
N MET A 118 -12.60 6.42 5.65
CA MET A 118 -12.08 5.14 5.17
C MET A 118 -10.55 5.20 5.15
N GLY A 119 -9.91 4.40 6.01
CA GLY A 119 -8.45 4.46 6.16
C GLY A 119 -8.00 5.71 6.93
N ASP A 120 -6.97 6.36 6.44
CA ASP A 120 -6.46 7.64 6.92
C ASP A 120 -6.28 8.64 5.75
N GLU A 121 -5.70 9.81 6.03
CA GLU A 121 -5.49 10.86 5.03
C GLU A 121 -4.57 10.45 3.85
N ASN A 122 -3.77 9.41 4.03
CA ASN A 122 -2.82 8.91 3.03
C ASN A 122 -3.35 7.67 2.29
N GLY A 123 -4.50 7.13 2.68
CA GLY A 123 -5.12 5.95 2.09
C GLY A 123 -5.43 4.86 3.10
N GLY A 124 -5.50 3.62 2.63
CA GLY A 124 -5.76 2.50 3.53
C GLY A 124 -6.15 1.23 2.82
N ILE A 125 -6.52 0.22 3.61
CA ILE A 125 -6.91 -1.09 3.12
C ILE A 125 -8.22 -1.50 3.80
N ILE A 126 -9.11 -2.12 3.04
CA ILE A 126 -10.31 -2.77 3.58
C ILE A 126 -10.25 -4.25 3.22
N PHE A 127 -10.16 -5.10 4.24
CA PHE A 127 -10.29 -6.55 4.10
C PHE A 127 -11.76 -6.92 4.28
N ILE A 128 -12.33 -7.61 3.30
CA ILE A 128 -13.72 -8.08 3.33
C ILE A 128 -13.70 -9.60 3.44
N GLY A 129 -14.04 -10.10 4.61
CA GLY A 129 -14.12 -11.52 4.90
C GLY A 129 -15.56 -12.01 5.04
N THR A 130 -15.72 -13.33 5.17
CA THR A 130 -17.04 -13.95 5.36
C THR A 130 -17.64 -13.72 6.75
N LYS A 131 -16.85 -13.25 7.71
CA LYS A 131 -17.27 -13.02 9.11
C LYS A 131 -17.25 -11.55 9.52
N GLY A 132 -16.78 -10.66 8.66
CA GLY A 132 -16.66 -9.24 8.97
C GLY A 132 -15.62 -8.57 8.10
N LYS A 133 -15.35 -7.31 8.42
CA LYS A 133 -14.42 -6.46 7.70
C LYS A 133 -13.35 -5.92 8.66
N ILE A 134 -12.15 -5.72 8.13
CA ILE A 134 -11.07 -5.03 8.83
C ILE A 134 -10.64 -3.86 7.95
N MET A 135 -10.53 -2.71 8.53
CA MET A 135 -10.00 -1.51 7.88
C MET A 135 -8.67 -1.14 8.52
N THR A 136 -7.72 -0.69 7.71
CA THR A 136 -6.46 -0.11 8.20
C THR A 136 -6.22 1.24 7.54
N GLY A 137 -5.38 2.04 8.13
CA GLY A 137 -4.77 3.17 7.44
C GLY A 137 -3.72 2.74 6.45
N CYS A 138 -3.08 3.71 5.81
CA CYS A 138 -1.89 3.52 4.99
C CYS A 138 -0.82 2.75 5.79
N TYR A 139 -0.03 1.93 5.12
CA TYR A 139 0.99 1.05 5.74
C TYR A 139 0.43 -0.02 6.69
N GLY A 140 -0.87 -0.33 6.65
CA GLY A 140 -1.49 -1.27 7.57
C GLY A 140 -1.64 -0.75 9.01
N MET A 141 -1.59 0.56 9.18
CA MET A 141 -1.70 1.20 10.50
C MET A 141 -3.11 1.06 11.09
N ASN A 142 -3.17 0.97 12.40
CA ASN A 142 -4.42 0.99 13.18
C ASN A 142 -5.49 0.03 12.67
N PRO A 143 -5.21 -1.30 12.57
CA PRO A 143 -6.21 -2.25 12.12
C PRO A 143 -7.45 -2.22 13.02
N THR A 144 -8.60 -1.99 12.42
CA THR A 144 -9.87 -1.76 13.11
C THR A 144 -10.94 -2.67 12.52
N LEU A 145 -11.67 -3.38 13.39
CA LEU A 145 -12.86 -4.14 12.98
C LEU A 145 -13.98 -3.18 12.57
N LEU A 146 -14.81 -3.63 11.65
CA LEU A 146 -16.03 -2.93 11.28
C LEU A 146 -17.25 -3.80 11.62
N PRO A 147 -18.25 -3.27 12.35
CA PRO A 147 -18.34 -1.90 12.90
C PRO A 147 -17.26 -1.62 13.97
N VAL A 148 -16.89 -0.37 14.12
CA VAL A 148 -15.82 0.05 15.06
C VAL A 148 -16.12 -0.34 16.51
N SER A 149 -17.40 -0.44 16.88
CA SER A 149 -17.83 -0.90 18.20
C SER A 149 -17.32 -2.31 18.57
N ASP A 150 -17.02 -3.15 17.58
CA ASP A 150 -16.53 -4.50 17.82
C ASP A 150 -15.11 -4.49 18.41
N MET A 151 -14.39 -3.37 18.30
CA MET A 151 -13.09 -3.20 18.95
C MET A 151 -13.17 -3.20 20.48
N GLU A 152 -14.31 -2.83 21.05
CA GLU A 152 -14.52 -2.82 22.52
C GLU A 152 -14.38 -4.23 23.13
N HIS A 153 -14.71 -5.24 22.34
CA HIS A 153 -14.67 -6.65 22.77
C HIS A 153 -13.54 -7.45 22.13
N PHE A 154 -12.71 -6.79 21.30
CA PHE A 154 -11.62 -7.45 20.60
C PHE A 154 -10.37 -7.53 21.46
N ASN A 155 -9.94 -8.75 21.75
CA ASN A 155 -8.67 -8.99 22.43
C ASN A 155 -7.55 -9.08 21.36
N GLN A 156 -6.73 -8.06 21.29
CA GLN A 156 -5.60 -8.05 20.35
C GLN A 156 -4.65 -9.23 20.67
N PRO A 157 -4.32 -10.06 19.68
CA PRO A 157 -3.38 -11.15 19.88
C PRO A 157 -2.00 -10.61 20.27
N LYS A 158 -1.29 -11.36 21.12
CA LYS A 158 0.08 -10.99 21.49
C LYS A 158 0.98 -11.01 20.24
N PRO A 159 1.87 -10.03 20.08
CA PRO A 159 2.85 -10.04 19.00
C PRO A 159 3.69 -11.33 19.04
N THR A 160 3.81 -12.01 17.91
CA THR A 160 4.61 -13.23 17.77
C THR A 160 5.96 -12.99 17.12
N ILE A 161 6.10 -11.85 16.43
CA ILE A 161 7.33 -11.44 15.75
C ILE A 161 8.02 -10.40 16.63
N PRO A 162 9.28 -10.62 17.04
CA PRO A 162 10.03 -9.65 17.82
C PRO A 162 10.15 -8.34 17.07
N ARG A 163 9.93 -7.24 17.76
CA ARG A 163 10.24 -5.91 17.22
C ARG A 163 11.75 -5.71 17.20
N VAL A 164 12.25 -5.04 16.16
CA VAL A 164 13.65 -4.61 16.10
C VAL A 164 13.91 -3.65 17.25
N LYS A 165 14.96 -3.92 18.03
CA LYS A 165 15.39 -3.05 19.12
C LYS A 165 16.20 -1.89 18.52
N GLY A 166 15.73 -0.71 18.68
CA GLY A 166 16.39 0.50 18.24
C GLY A 166 15.39 1.65 18.21
N GLY A 167 15.72 2.73 18.82
CA GLY A 167 14.79 3.84 19.03
C GLY A 167 13.81 3.60 20.18
N ASN A 168 13.13 4.61 20.59
CA ASN A 168 12.24 4.68 21.76
C ASN A 168 10.87 4.00 21.55
N GLY A 169 10.79 2.96 20.76
CA GLY A 169 9.54 2.26 20.44
C GLY A 169 8.68 2.96 19.38
N ASP A 170 9.12 4.09 18.88
CA ASP A 170 8.51 4.76 17.75
C ASP A 170 8.89 4.04 16.46
N ILE A 171 7.88 3.61 15.69
CA ILE A 171 8.09 3.00 14.36
C ILE A 171 8.77 3.96 13.37
N TRP A 172 8.72 5.24 13.65
CA TRP A 172 9.38 6.31 12.90
C TRP A 172 10.75 6.68 13.47
N SER A 173 11.20 6.03 14.53
CA SER A 173 12.52 6.30 15.06
C SER A 173 13.59 5.81 14.10
N THR A 174 14.40 6.74 13.72
CA THR A 174 15.19 6.81 12.49
C THR A 174 16.35 5.83 12.36
N ASN A 175 16.54 4.89 13.24
CA ASN A 175 17.70 3.99 13.10
C ASN A 175 17.46 2.55 13.53
N ALA A 176 16.23 2.17 13.87
CA ALA A 176 15.95 0.79 14.25
C ALA A 176 16.16 -0.18 13.07
N HIS A 177 15.74 0.24 11.88
CA HIS A 177 15.88 -0.54 10.65
C HIS A 177 17.34 -0.66 10.21
N GLU A 178 18.06 0.45 10.20
CA GLU A 178 19.48 0.49 9.89
C GLU A 178 20.31 -0.29 10.91
N GLN A 179 19.97 -0.20 12.20
CA GLN A 179 20.62 -0.99 13.24
C GLN A 179 20.38 -2.48 13.08
N ASP A 180 19.20 -2.89 12.66
CA ASP A 180 18.92 -4.31 12.37
C ASP A 180 19.73 -4.81 11.18
N TRP A 181 19.85 -4.01 10.14
CA TRP A 181 20.71 -4.32 9.00
C TRP A 181 22.19 -4.42 9.40
N ILE A 182 22.70 -3.45 10.17
CA ILE A 182 24.09 -3.47 10.69
C ILE A 182 24.31 -4.69 11.56
N ARG A 183 23.34 -5.05 12.39
CA ARG A 183 23.42 -6.26 13.23
C ARG A 183 23.48 -7.54 12.39
N ALA A 184 22.72 -7.60 11.30
CA ALA A 184 22.72 -8.76 10.39
C ALA A 184 24.01 -8.88 9.58
N CYS A 185 24.75 -7.79 9.38
CA CYS A 185 26.06 -7.77 8.69
C CYS A 185 27.24 -8.18 9.59
N LYS A 186 27.06 -8.21 10.90
CA LYS A 186 28.07 -8.61 11.91
C LYS A 186 27.93 -10.06 12.31
#